data_b1ff980044d6072d77f0654de91a2f71
#
_entry.id   b1ff980044d6072d77f0654de91a2f71
#
_cell.length_a   1.000
_cell.length_b   1.000
_cell.length_c   1.000
_cell.angle_alpha   90.00
_cell.angle_beta   90.00
_cell.angle_gamma   90.00
#
_symmetry.space_group_name_H-M   'P 1'
#
loop_
_entity.id
_entity.type
_entity.pdbx_description
1 polymer ?
#
loop_
_entity_poly.entity_id
_entity_poly.type
_entity_poly.pdbx_seq_one_letter_code
_entity_poly.pdbx_strand_id
1 'polypeptide(L)'
;MENKTEFKKELGLLNATSLVAGSMIGSGIFIVTSIMARDIGGAGWILLAWILTGFLTLAAALSYGELAGMMPKAGGQYVYIQRAYGKMMSFLYGWTVFTVVQTGVIAAVAVAFAKYTAIFFPVLSDTLLEIGTYKIQYQQLLAILSIVVLTIINNQGVKSGKNLQFVFTAAKLFALFALIVFGLYVGLQSDTLANNFTDMWLATKTTVVDGEITTEVLTGFAIIGMLGFTMINSLFSSDAWNNITFIAGEIKEPQKNIPKSLFLGTLIVTIVYLLANLAY
;
A
#
# COMPACT_ATOMS: atom_id res chain seq x y z
N MET A 1 -5.61 -10.27 -42.78
CA MET A 1 -4.65 -9.33 -42.16
C MET A 1 -5.18 -9.04 -40.75
N GLU A 2 -4.69 -9.78 -39.77
CA GLU A 2 -5.02 -9.55 -38.36
C GLU A 2 -4.30 -8.27 -37.92
N ASN A 3 -5.05 -7.20 -37.74
CA ASN A 3 -4.54 -5.98 -37.11
C ASN A 3 -4.28 -6.31 -35.63
N LYS A 4 -3.11 -6.87 -35.32
CA LYS A 4 -2.62 -6.95 -33.97
C LYS A 4 -2.41 -5.52 -33.50
N THR A 5 -3.33 -5.01 -32.71
CA THR A 5 -3.14 -3.78 -31.92
C THR A 5 -2.02 -4.08 -30.91
N GLU A 6 -0.78 -3.93 -31.35
CA GLU A 6 0.37 -4.02 -30.45
C GLU A 6 0.36 -2.78 -29.53
N PHE A 7 0.49 -2.99 -28.25
CA PHE A 7 0.64 -1.91 -27.29
C PHE A 7 1.85 -1.05 -27.65
N LYS A 8 1.65 0.26 -27.65
CA LYS A 8 2.72 1.21 -27.96
C LYS A 8 3.73 1.26 -26.81
N LYS A 9 4.96 0.84 -27.05
CA LYS A 9 6.03 0.82 -26.05
C LYS A 9 6.56 2.23 -25.81
N GLU A 10 6.06 2.90 -24.77
CA GLU A 10 6.42 4.28 -24.46
C GLU A 10 7.17 4.43 -23.13
N LEU A 11 7.03 3.48 -22.19
CA LEU A 11 7.54 3.58 -20.84
C LEU A 11 8.99 3.09 -20.72
N GLY A 12 9.92 3.99 -20.41
CA GLY A 12 11.32 3.65 -20.09
C GLY A 12 11.50 3.27 -18.62
N LEU A 13 12.74 2.95 -18.21
CA LEU A 13 13.09 2.53 -16.85
C LEU A 13 12.62 3.53 -15.77
N LEU A 14 12.85 4.84 -15.95
CA LEU A 14 12.42 5.85 -14.97
C LEU A 14 10.92 5.86 -14.77
N ASN A 15 10.15 5.83 -15.86
CA ASN A 15 8.69 5.80 -15.79
C ASN A 15 8.20 4.53 -15.11
N ALA A 16 8.79 3.38 -15.45
CA ALA A 16 8.48 2.09 -14.84
C ALA A 16 8.78 2.10 -13.33
N THR A 17 9.94 2.60 -12.91
CA THR A 17 10.31 2.73 -11.49
C THR A 17 9.36 3.68 -10.74
N SER A 18 9.00 4.81 -11.35
CA SER A 18 8.05 5.76 -10.78
C SER A 18 6.65 5.15 -10.64
N LEU A 19 6.23 4.30 -11.57
CA LEU A 19 4.97 3.57 -11.48
C LEU A 19 4.99 2.56 -10.34
N VAL A 20 6.07 1.79 -10.16
CA VAL A 20 6.21 0.87 -9.03
C VAL A 20 6.13 1.65 -7.71
N ALA A 21 6.97 2.67 -7.52
CA ALA A 21 6.98 3.47 -6.31
C ALA A 21 5.63 4.18 -6.07
N GLY A 22 5.05 4.77 -7.12
CA GLY A 22 3.76 5.45 -7.05
C GLY A 22 2.59 4.52 -6.74
N SER A 23 2.63 3.25 -7.17
CA SER A 23 1.61 2.25 -6.84
C SER A 23 1.72 1.80 -5.38
N MET A 24 2.92 1.61 -4.87
CA MET A 24 3.18 1.18 -3.49
C MET A 24 2.80 2.25 -2.48
N ILE A 25 3.18 3.52 -2.71
CA ILE A 25 2.92 4.60 -1.77
C ILE A 25 1.43 4.93 -1.78
N GLY A 26 0.71 4.40 -0.82
CA GLY A 26 -0.73 4.62 -0.59
C GLY A 26 -0.99 5.36 0.72
N SER A 27 -2.23 5.26 1.23
CA SER A 27 -2.61 5.76 2.56
C SER A 27 -2.02 4.94 3.71
N GLY A 28 -1.59 3.71 3.45
CA GLY A 28 -1.09 2.78 4.46
C GLY A 28 0.04 3.36 5.31
N ILE A 29 1.06 3.98 4.69
CA ILE A 29 2.19 4.53 5.43
C ILE A 29 1.79 5.60 6.45
N PHE A 30 0.71 6.34 6.22
CA PHE A 30 0.22 7.36 7.14
C PHE A 30 -0.61 6.83 8.31
N ILE A 31 -1.07 5.56 8.24
CA ILE A 31 -2.02 4.98 9.19
C ILE A 31 -1.41 3.83 9.96
N VAL A 32 -0.73 2.96 9.22
CA VAL A 32 -0.34 1.63 9.69
C VAL A 32 0.59 1.69 10.88
N THR A 33 1.53 2.65 10.91
CA THR A 33 2.47 2.79 12.02
C THR A 33 1.78 3.03 13.36
N SER A 34 0.68 3.78 13.40
CA SER A 34 -0.08 3.98 14.64
C SER A 34 -0.77 2.71 15.12
N ILE A 35 -1.20 1.84 14.21
CA ILE A 35 -1.77 0.53 14.53
C ILE A 35 -0.66 -0.38 15.07
N MET A 36 0.48 -0.42 14.38
CA MET A 36 1.65 -1.21 14.79
C MET A 36 2.13 -0.81 16.19
N ALA A 37 2.13 0.50 16.50
CA ALA A 37 2.50 1.01 17.82
C ALA A 37 1.57 0.52 18.93
N ARG A 38 0.28 0.32 18.65
CA ARG A 38 -0.66 -0.28 19.61
C ARG A 38 -0.45 -1.78 19.75
N ASP A 39 -0.09 -2.46 18.67
CA ASP A 39 0.02 -3.91 18.65
C ASP A 39 1.32 -4.40 19.32
N ILE A 40 2.46 -3.73 19.10
CA ILE A 40 3.77 -4.21 19.57
C ILE A 40 4.55 -3.20 20.40
N GLY A 41 4.11 -1.95 20.47
CA GLY A 41 4.78 -0.89 21.28
C GLY A 41 6.12 -0.47 20.71
N GLY A 42 7.21 -0.64 21.44
CA GLY A 42 8.53 -0.12 21.22
C GLY A 42 9.02 0.17 19.80
N ALA A 43 9.65 1.33 19.60
CA ALA A 43 10.09 1.83 18.30
C ALA A 43 11.00 0.85 17.55
N GLY A 44 11.86 0.11 18.26
CA GLY A 44 12.74 -0.88 17.67
C GLY A 44 12.00 -2.05 17.03
N TRP A 45 10.90 -2.52 17.62
CA TRP A 45 10.09 -3.59 17.06
C TRP A 45 9.35 -3.12 15.80
N ILE A 46 8.87 -1.88 15.80
CA ILE A 46 8.20 -1.27 14.63
C ILE A 46 9.20 -1.16 13.47
N LEU A 47 10.38 -0.59 13.72
CA LEU A 47 11.43 -0.48 12.71
C LEU A 47 11.89 -1.84 12.19
N LEU A 48 12.03 -2.83 13.09
CA LEU A 48 12.36 -4.20 12.70
C LEU A 48 11.30 -4.80 11.79
N ALA A 49 10.01 -4.61 12.12
CA ALA A 49 8.91 -5.06 11.27
C ALA A 49 8.98 -4.44 9.86
N TRP A 50 9.28 -3.14 9.75
CA TRP A 50 9.44 -2.47 8.46
C TRP A 50 10.70 -2.93 7.69
N ILE A 51 11.82 -3.20 8.38
CA ILE A 51 13.04 -3.76 7.77
C ILE A 51 12.74 -5.15 7.20
N LEU A 52 12.12 -6.03 8.00
CA LEU A 52 11.75 -7.37 7.57
C LEU A 52 10.75 -7.34 6.41
N THR A 53 9.75 -6.48 6.48
CA THR A 53 8.79 -6.24 5.39
C THR A 53 9.50 -5.80 4.11
N GLY A 54 10.41 -4.82 4.20
CA GLY A 54 11.21 -4.34 3.07
C GLY A 54 12.04 -5.46 2.45
N PHE A 55 12.69 -6.28 3.27
CA PHE A 55 13.47 -7.42 2.81
C PHE A 55 12.59 -8.45 2.07
N LEU A 56 11.45 -8.84 2.66
CA LEU A 56 10.52 -9.78 2.04
C LEU A 56 9.95 -9.23 0.72
N THR A 57 9.60 -7.96 0.69
CA THR A 57 9.06 -7.30 -0.51
C THR A 57 10.12 -7.22 -1.62
N LEU A 58 11.38 -6.89 -1.27
CA LEU A 58 12.48 -6.89 -2.23
C LEU A 58 12.77 -8.30 -2.77
N ALA A 59 12.78 -9.32 -1.93
CA ALA A 59 12.96 -10.71 -2.35
C ALA A 59 11.83 -11.15 -3.31
N ALA A 60 10.58 -10.81 -2.99
CA ALA A 60 9.44 -11.05 -3.86
C ALA A 60 9.56 -10.29 -5.19
N ALA A 61 9.96 -9.01 -5.16
CA ALA A 61 10.14 -8.19 -6.34
C ALA A 61 11.25 -8.73 -7.27
N LEU A 62 12.34 -9.26 -6.71
CA LEU A 62 13.41 -9.92 -7.48
C LEU A 62 12.91 -11.20 -8.16
N SER A 63 12.20 -12.07 -7.42
CA SER A 63 11.63 -13.31 -7.97
C SER A 63 10.63 -13.01 -9.08
N TYR A 64 9.78 -12.01 -8.91
CA TYR A 64 8.86 -11.56 -9.96
C TYR A 64 9.58 -10.89 -11.14
N GLY A 65 10.69 -10.22 -10.87
CA GLY A 65 11.55 -9.65 -11.89
C GLY A 65 12.08 -10.71 -12.85
N GLU A 66 12.53 -11.85 -12.33
CA GLU A 66 12.95 -12.98 -13.14
C GLU A 66 11.81 -13.55 -13.99
N LEU A 67 10.63 -13.76 -13.37
CA LEU A 67 9.45 -14.24 -14.11
C LEU A 67 9.03 -13.26 -15.19
N ALA A 68 9.04 -11.95 -14.91
CA ALA A 68 8.72 -10.92 -15.90
C ALA A 68 9.74 -10.82 -17.01
N GLY A 69 11.02 -11.03 -16.71
CA GLY A 69 12.09 -11.10 -17.69
C GLY A 69 11.93 -12.29 -18.65
N MET A 70 11.54 -13.46 -18.12
CA MET A 70 11.28 -14.66 -18.92
C MET A 70 9.96 -14.58 -19.71
N MET A 71 8.94 -13.91 -19.16
CA MET A 71 7.59 -13.84 -19.73
C MET A 71 7.11 -12.39 -19.83
N PRO A 72 7.68 -11.56 -20.71
CA PRO A 72 7.40 -10.12 -20.79
C PRO A 72 6.08 -9.82 -21.52
N LYS A 73 5.02 -10.55 -21.17
CA LYS A 73 3.67 -10.36 -21.72
C LYS A 73 2.81 -9.61 -20.70
N ALA A 74 1.92 -8.75 -21.19
CA ALA A 74 0.92 -8.12 -20.35
C ALA A 74 0.05 -9.18 -19.66
N GLY A 75 -0.34 -8.91 -18.39
CA GLY A 75 -1.16 -9.81 -17.59
C GLY A 75 -0.49 -10.31 -16.29
N GLY A 76 0.81 -10.06 -16.11
CA GLY A 76 1.52 -10.31 -14.84
C GLY A 76 1.30 -11.71 -14.29
N GLN A 77 0.88 -11.80 -13.04
CA GLN A 77 0.65 -13.05 -12.29
C GLN A 77 -0.27 -14.04 -13.02
N TYR A 78 -1.27 -13.56 -13.74
CA TYR A 78 -2.17 -14.42 -14.52
C TYR A 78 -1.38 -15.25 -15.55
N VAL A 79 -0.45 -14.62 -16.25
CA VAL A 79 0.39 -15.30 -17.25
C VAL A 79 1.33 -16.32 -16.61
N TYR A 80 1.91 -15.97 -15.45
CA TYR A 80 2.83 -16.85 -14.74
C TYR A 80 2.13 -18.09 -14.19
N ILE A 81 0.94 -17.91 -13.59
CA ILE A 81 0.10 -19.03 -13.10
C ILE A 81 -0.38 -19.89 -14.27
N GLN A 82 -0.76 -19.27 -15.40
CA GLN A 82 -1.18 -20.02 -16.58
C GLN A 82 -0.06 -20.93 -17.11
N ARG A 83 1.17 -20.43 -17.09
CA ARG A 83 2.34 -21.19 -17.55
C ARG A 83 2.71 -22.32 -16.61
N ALA A 84 2.60 -22.09 -15.29
CA ALA A 84 3.00 -23.06 -14.26
C ALA A 84 1.93 -24.12 -14.00
N TYR A 85 0.65 -23.70 -13.93
CA TYR A 85 -0.46 -24.54 -13.42
C TYR A 85 -1.60 -24.72 -14.42
N GLY A 86 -1.51 -24.12 -15.61
CA GLY A 86 -2.50 -24.26 -16.67
C GLY A 86 -3.66 -23.27 -16.61
N LYS A 87 -4.59 -23.42 -17.58
CA LYS A 87 -5.68 -22.47 -17.84
C LYS A 87 -6.70 -22.38 -16.70
N MET A 88 -6.99 -23.49 -16.05
CA MET A 88 -8.00 -23.55 -14.97
C MET A 88 -7.54 -22.73 -13.75
N MET A 89 -6.30 -22.93 -13.33
CA MET A 89 -5.75 -22.20 -12.17
C MET A 89 -5.61 -20.70 -12.45
N SER A 90 -5.18 -20.33 -13.66
CA SER A 90 -5.12 -18.91 -14.02
C SER A 90 -6.50 -18.25 -14.11
N PHE A 91 -7.52 -19.00 -14.56
CA PHE A 91 -8.91 -18.52 -14.54
C PHE A 91 -9.40 -18.29 -13.11
N LEU A 92 -9.20 -19.25 -12.21
CA LEU A 92 -9.57 -19.12 -10.80
C LEU A 92 -8.86 -17.92 -10.14
N TYR A 93 -7.57 -17.77 -10.40
CA TYR A 93 -6.81 -16.60 -9.94
C TYR A 93 -7.40 -15.29 -10.46
N GLY A 94 -7.60 -15.17 -11.78
CA GLY A 94 -8.15 -13.96 -12.39
C GLY A 94 -9.56 -13.63 -11.88
N TRP A 95 -10.40 -14.65 -11.71
CA TRP A 95 -11.73 -14.51 -11.13
C TRP A 95 -11.68 -14.00 -9.70
N THR A 96 -10.82 -14.61 -8.86
CA THR A 96 -10.65 -14.20 -7.45
C THR A 96 -10.12 -12.77 -7.35
N VAL A 97 -9.13 -12.42 -8.17
CA VAL A 97 -8.60 -11.05 -8.20
C VAL A 97 -9.67 -10.05 -8.60
N PHE A 98 -10.46 -10.35 -9.61
CA PHE A 98 -11.51 -9.47 -10.10
C PHE A 98 -12.67 -9.33 -9.10
N THR A 99 -13.19 -10.45 -8.58
CA THR A 99 -14.43 -10.45 -7.78
C THR A 99 -14.20 -10.15 -6.29
N VAL A 100 -13.03 -10.49 -5.75
CA VAL A 100 -12.77 -10.40 -4.30
C VAL A 100 -11.65 -9.41 -3.99
N VAL A 101 -10.45 -9.62 -4.57
CA VAL A 101 -9.28 -8.86 -4.13
C VAL A 101 -9.40 -7.38 -4.52
N GLN A 102 -9.58 -7.08 -5.80
CA GLN A 102 -9.62 -5.70 -6.29
C GLN A 102 -10.87 -4.95 -5.83
N THR A 103 -12.01 -5.60 -5.82
CA THR A 103 -13.26 -4.99 -5.32
C THR A 103 -13.15 -4.68 -3.83
N GLY A 104 -12.57 -5.61 -3.04
CA GLY A 104 -12.33 -5.41 -1.62
C GLY A 104 -11.37 -4.26 -1.33
N VAL A 105 -10.26 -4.20 -2.06
CA VAL A 105 -9.27 -3.10 -1.93
C VAL A 105 -9.87 -1.75 -2.31
N ILE A 106 -10.60 -1.67 -3.43
CA ILE A 106 -11.27 -0.43 -3.86
C ILE A 106 -12.27 0.04 -2.79
N ALA A 107 -13.09 -0.87 -2.27
CA ALA A 107 -14.05 -0.55 -1.22
C ALA A 107 -13.36 -0.08 0.07
N ALA A 108 -12.31 -0.78 0.52
CA ALA A 108 -11.55 -0.43 1.72
C ALA A 108 -10.90 0.97 1.62
N VAL A 109 -10.29 1.28 0.47
CA VAL A 109 -9.68 2.59 0.22
C VAL A 109 -10.73 3.69 0.16
N ALA A 110 -11.89 3.45 -0.47
CA ALA A 110 -12.99 4.43 -0.51
C ALA A 110 -13.57 4.71 0.88
N VAL A 111 -13.73 3.67 1.72
CA VAL A 111 -14.17 3.84 3.11
C VAL A 111 -13.11 4.60 3.92
N ALA A 112 -11.83 4.31 3.75
CA ALA A 112 -10.76 5.05 4.40
C ALA A 112 -10.78 6.53 3.99
N PHE A 113 -10.91 6.84 2.70
CA PHE A 113 -11.06 8.21 2.20
C PHE A 113 -12.23 8.93 2.88
N ALA A 114 -13.39 8.28 2.96
CA ALA A 114 -14.58 8.86 3.58
C ALA A 114 -14.39 9.13 5.09
N LYS A 115 -13.74 8.20 5.81
CA LYS A 115 -13.41 8.37 7.24
C LYS A 115 -12.48 9.56 7.48
N TYR A 116 -11.44 9.73 6.65
CA TYR A 116 -10.55 10.89 6.78
C TYR A 116 -11.22 12.20 6.41
N THR A 117 -12.11 12.18 5.41
CA THR A 117 -12.91 13.36 5.05
C THR A 117 -13.85 13.77 6.19
N ALA A 118 -14.38 12.79 6.94
CA ALA A 118 -15.25 13.04 8.09
C ALA A 118 -14.54 13.80 9.24
N ILE A 119 -13.22 13.75 9.33
CA ILE A 119 -12.45 14.55 10.30
C ILE A 119 -12.62 16.05 10.02
N PHE A 120 -12.67 16.43 8.73
CA PHE A 120 -12.87 17.82 8.32
C PHE A 120 -14.35 18.21 8.28
N PHE A 121 -15.23 17.24 8.07
CA PHE A 121 -16.68 17.43 7.97
C PHE A 121 -17.40 16.44 8.90
N PRO A 122 -17.52 16.75 10.21
CA PRO A 122 -18.07 15.83 11.22
C PRO A 122 -19.49 15.31 10.91
N VAL A 123 -20.29 16.07 10.17
CA VAL A 123 -21.64 15.67 9.71
C VAL A 123 -21.62 14.34 8.92
N LEU A 124 -20.49 14.00 8.28
CA LEU A 124 -20.36 12.73 7.58
C LEU A 124 -20.36 11.50 8.51
N SER A 125 -20.08 11.70 9.79
CA SER A 125 -20.16 10.64 10.81
C SER A 125 -21.57 10.42 11.35
N ASP A 126 -22.52 11.30 11.03
CA ASP A 126 -23.91 11.17 11.48
C ASP A 126 -24.59 9.98 10.79
N THR A 127 -25.54 9.38 11.52
CA THR A 127 -26.30 8.23 11.02
C THR A 127 -27.35 8.71 10.04
N LEU A 128 -27.31 8.19 8.81
CA LEU A 128 -28.32 8.44 7.77
C LEU A 128 -29.53 7.54 7.96
N LEU A 129 -29.30 6.25 8.26
CA LEU A 129 -30.34 5.23 8.34
C LEU A 129 -29.92 4.15 9.34
N GLU A 130 -30.86 3.73 10.16
CA GLU A 130 -30.70 2.59 11.08
C GLU A 130 -31.59 1.43 10.61
N ILE A 131 -30.98 0.27 10.36
CA ILE A 131 -31.67 -0.97 9.98
C ILE A 131 -31.31 -2.03 11.02
N GLY A 132 -32.15 -2.20 12.03
CA GLY A 132 -31.86 -3.09 13.16
C GLY A 132 -30.61 -2.63 13.92
N THR A 133 -29.57 -3.48 13.97
CA THR A 133 -28.30 -3.19 14.61
C THR A 133 -27.28 -2.44 13.68
N TYR A 134 -27.60 -2.35 12.40
CA TYR A 134 -26.71 -1.72 11.43
C TYR A 134 -27.00 -0.23 11.27
N LYS A 135 -25.97 0.59 11.43
CA LYS A 135 -26.04 2.05 11.24
C LYS A 135 -25.33 2.40 9.93
N ILE A 136 -26.07 2.99 8.99
CA ILE A 136 -25.52 3.54 7.75
C ILE A 136 -25.26 5.02 7.99
N GLN A 137 -24.01 5.44 7.83
CA GLN A 137 -23.57 6.82 8.02
C GLN A 137 -23.38 7.52 6.67
N TYR A 138 -23.39 8.86 6.63
CA TYR A 138 -23.15 9.64 5.42
C TYR A 138 -21.76 9.35 4.80
N GLN A 139 -20.76 8.99 5.62
CA GLN A 139 -19.43 8.61 5.10
C GLN A 139 -19.46 7.40 4.16
N GLN A 140 -20.39 6.44 4.34
CA GLN A 140 -20.52 5.30 3.41
C GLN A 140 -21.08 5.75 2.06
N LEU A 141 -21.99 6.73 2.04
CA LEU A 141 -22.44 7.34 0.78
C LEU A 141 -21.30 8.08 0.08
N LEU A 142 -20.47 8.80 0.83
CA LEU A 142 -19.29 9.47 0.26
C LEU A 142 -18.31 8.45 -0.34
N ALA A 143 -18.10 7.30 0.33
CA ALA A 143 -17.27 6.23 -0.21
C ALA A 143 -17.82 5.70 -1.55
N ILE A 144 -19.12 5.41 -1.62
CA ILE A 144 -19.78 4.96 -2.87
C ILE A 144 -19.68 6.04 -3.95
N LEU A 145 -19.98 7.30 -3.60
CA LEU A 145 -19.90 8.42 -4.53
C LEU A 145 -18.49 8.58 -5.11
N SER A 146 -17.45 8.44 -4.28
CA SER A 146 -16.05 8.52 -4.74
C SER A 146 -15.72 7.44 -5.76
N ILE A 147 -16.18 6.21 -5.56
CA ILE A 147 -16.01 5.10 -6.53
C ILE A 147 -16.73 5.44 -7.84
N VAL A 148 -17.98 5.89 -7.78
CA VAL A 148 -18.77 6.23 -8.96
C VAL A 148 -18.10 7.36 -9.75
N VAL A 149 -17.72 8.45 -9.09
CA VAL A 149 -17.07 9.61 -9.73
C VAL A 149 -15.75 9.20 -10.40
N LEU A 150 -14.89 8.45 -9.70
CA LEU A 150 -13.63 7.99 -10.27
C LEU A 150 -13.85 7.02 -11.45
N THR A 151 -14.87 6.18 -11.38
CA THR A 151 -15.24 5.29 -12.48
C THR A 151 -15.68 6.08 -13.71
N ILE A 152 -16.52 7.11 -13.53
CA ILE A 152 -16.96 7.99 -14.63
C ILE A 152 -15.76 8.70 -15.26
N ILE A 153 -14.85 9.25 -14.43
CA ILE A 153 -13.64 9.94 -14.92
C ILE A 153 -12.76 8.99 -15.73
N ASN A 154 -12.52 7.77 -15.22
CA ASN A 154 -11.74 6.78 -15.93
C ASN A 154 -12.37 6.33 -17.25
N ASN A 155 -13.69 6.26 -17.29
CA ASN A 155 -14.44 5.89 -18.51
C ASN A 155 -14.38 6.96 -19.61
N GLN A 156 -14.08 8.22 -19.25
CA GLN A 156 -13.86 9.32 -20.21
C GLN A 156 -12.53 9.23 -20.98
N GLY A 157 -11.69 8.25 -20.64
CA GLY A 157 -10.46 7.94 -21.35
C GLY A 157 -9.18 8.13 -20.53
N VAL A 158 -8.12 7.51 -21.01
CA VAL A 158 -6.80 7.38 -20.34
C VAL A 158 -6.20 8.74 -19.96
N LYS A 159 -6.45 9.79 -20.75
CA LYS A 159 -5.88 11.13 -20.53
C LYS A 159 -6.39 11.78 -19.24
N SER A 160 -7.68 11.65 -18.96
CA SER A 160 -8.31 12.22 -17.75
C SER A 160 -7.86 11.48 -16.50
N GLY A 161 -7.86 10.16 -16.54
CA GLY A 161 -7.37 9.33 -15.43
C GLY A 161 -5.88 9.58 -15.10
N LYS A 162 -5.03 9.72 -16.13
CA LYS A 162 -3.59 9.99 -15.96
C LYS A 162 -3.34 11.33 -15.24
N ASN A 163 -4.04 12.38 -15.61
CA ASN A 163 -3.88 13.69 -14.99
C ASN A 163 -4.29 13.68 -13.52
N LEU A 164 -5.43 13.06 -13.22
CA LEU A 164 -5.92 12.89 -11.86
C LEU A 164 -4.92 12.09 -11.01
N GLN A 165 -4.44 10.96 -11.53
CA GLN A 165 -3.44 10.13 -10.86
C GLN A 165 -2.14 10.90 -10.61
N PHE A 166 -1.69 11.72 -11.56
CA PHE A 166 -0.48 12.53 -11.39
C PHE A 166 -0.62 13.53 -10.23
N VAL A 167 -1.74 14.27 -10.17
CA VAL A 167 -2.00 15.24 -9.09
C VAL A 167 -2.02 14.57 -7.72
N PHE A 168 -2.76 13.47 -7.57
CA PHE A 168 -2.82 12.75 -6.30
C PHE A 168 -1.47 12.10 -5.94
N THR A 169 -0.72 11.60 -6.91
CA THR A 169 0.61 11.05 -6.65
C THR A 169 1.58 12.12 -6.20
N ALA A 170 1.58 13.28 -6.86
CA ALA A 170 2.41 14.41 -6.45
C ALA A 170 2.05 14.90 -5.04
N ALA A 171 0.76 15.02 -4.75
CA ALA A 171 0.27 15.46 -3.43
C ALA A 171 0.69 14.49 -2.31
N LYS A 172 0.54 13.17 -2.50
CA LYS A 172 0.93 12.18 -1.48
C LYS A 172 2.45 12.10 -1.27
N LEU A 173 3.23 12.23 -2.33
CA LEU A 173 4.70 12.27 -2.23
C LEU A 173 5.17 13.54 -1.52
N PHE A 174 4.58 14.68 -1.83
CA PHE A 174 4.87 15.94 -1.14
C PHE A 174 4.50 15.86 0.35
N ALA A 175 3.32 15.33 0.67
CA ALA A 175 2.89 15.15 2.05
C ALA A 175 3.83 14.23 2.84
N LEU A 176 4.25 13.12 2.23
CA LEU A 176 5.18 12.17 2.87
C LEU A 176 6.56 12.79 3.05
N PHE A 177 7.07 13.50 2.06
CA PHE A 177 8.34 14.21 2.16
C PHE A 177 8.30 15.30 3.24
N ALA A 178 7.24 16.11 3.26
CA ALA A 178 7.04 17.12 4.28
C ALA A 178 6.99 16.51 5.69
N LEU A 179 6.28 15.40 5.85
CA LEU A 179 6.20 14.66 7.12
C LEU A 179 7.58 14.19 7.57
N ILE A 180 8.38 13.59 6.68
CA ILE A 180 9.74 13.13 7.01
C ILE A 180 10.63 14.30 7.42
N VAL A 181 10.67 15.37 6.63
CA VAL A 181 11.52 16.52 6.90
C VAL A 181 11.11 17.23 8.20
N PHE A 182 9.81 17.51 8.37
CA PHE A 182 9.30 18.16 9.59
C PHE A 182 9.43 17.28 10.82
N GLY A 183 9.07 16.00 10.72
CA GLY A 183 9.16 15.07 11.83
C GLY A 183 10.60 14.91 12.33
N LEU A 184 11.54 14.69 11.42
CA LEU A 184 12.96 14.61 11.78
C LEU A 184 13.49 15.92 12.33
N TYR A 185 13.10 17.07 11.76
CA TYR A 185 13.52 18.39 12.26
C TYR A 185 13.06 18.62 13.70
N VAL A 186 11.78 18.37 13.99
CA VAL A 186 11.22 18.51 15.34
C VAL A 186 11.80 17.47 16.30
N GLY A 187 11.91 16.21 15.86
CA GLY A 187 12.47 15.12 16.65
C GLY A 187 13.92 15.36 17.09
N LEU A 188 14.76 15.95 16.22
CA LEU A 188 16.14 16.30 16.51
C LEU A 188 16.28 17.51 17.45
N GLN A 189 15.29 18.39 17.52
CA GLN A 189 15.29 19.55 18.43
C GLN A 189 14.68 19.26 19.80
N SER A 190 14.07 18.10 19.98
CA SER A 190 13.43 17.67 21.22
C SER A 190 14.06 16.42 21.76
N ASP A 191 13.90 16.15 23.05
CA ASP A 191 14.32 14.90 23.68
C ASP A 191 13.44 13.71 23.26
N THR A 192 12.44 13.92 22.44
CA THR A 192 11.46 12.90 22.01
C THR A 192 12.13 11.75 21.30
N LEU A 193 13.06 12.04 20.37
CA LEU A 193 13.80 11.01 19.64
C LEU A 193 14.62 10.13 20.63
N ALA A 194 15.37 10.76 21.53
CA ALA A 194 16.17 10.05 22.54
C ALA A 194 15.26 9.19 23.45
N ASN A 195 14.15 9.74 23.90
CA ASN A 195 13.20 9.04 24.77
C ASN A 195 12.54 7.84 24.07
N ASN A 196 12.18 7.97 22.80
CA ASN A 196 11.60 6.86 22.02
C ASN A 196 12.58 5.71 21.79
N PHE A 197 13.89 5.98 21.84
CA PHE A 197 14.92 4.95 21.71
C PHE A 197 15.44 4.41 23.06
N THR A 198 15.05 4.97 24.20
CA THR A 198 15.51 4.50 25.52
C THR A 198 15.03 3.07 25.78
N ASP A 199 13.74 2.78 25.56
CA ASP A 199 13.14 1.45 25.76
C ASP A 199 12.63 0.87 24.43
N MET A 200 13.39 1.06 23.35
CA MET A 200 12.96 0.73 21.98
C MET A 200 12.58 -0.75 21.78
N TRP A 201 13.08 -1.64 22.64
CA TRP A 201 12.80 -3.07 22.61
C TRP A 201 11.76 -3.53 23.63
N LEU A 202 11.11 -2.62 24.35
CA LEU A 202 10.01 -2.97 25.24
C LEU A 202 8.76 -3.24 24.40
N ALA A 203 8.42 -4.53 24.26
CA ALA A 203 7.24 -4.94 23.51
C ALA A 203 5.99 -4.81 24.40
N THR A 204 5.01 -4.03 23.95
CA THR A 204 3.76 -3.81 24.69
C THR A 204 2.57 -3.88 23.72
N LYS A 205 1.46 -4.43 24.20
CA LYS A 205 0.19 -4.40 23.48
C LYS A 205 -0.79 -3.47 24.18
N THR A 206 -1.28 -2.48 23.48
CA THR A 206 -2.28 -1.55 23.97
C THR A 206 -3.64 -1.86 23.40
N THR A 207 -4.61 -2.14 24.26
CA THR A 207 -6.02 -2.36 23.90
C THR A 207 -6.90 -1.31 24.51
N VAL A 208 -7.94 -0.89 23.79
CA VAL A 208 -8.94 0.07 24.24
C VAL A 208 -10.28 -0.66 24.25
N VAL A 209 -10.82 -0.89 25.45
CA VAL A 209 -12.13 -1.53 25.65
C VAL A 209 -12.99 -0.58 26.50
N ASP A 210 -14.15 -0.22 26.00
CA ASP A 210 -15.13 0.68 26.66
C ASP A 210 -14.53 2.02 27.15
N GLY A 211 -13.50 2.52 26.43
CA GLY A 211 -12.80 3.77 26.77
C GLY A 211 -11.66 3.59 27.77
N GLU A 212 -11.48 2.42 28.34
CA GLU A 212 -10.32 2.09 29.19
C GLU A 212 -9.13 1.63 28.33
N ILE A 213 -7.98 2.21 28.61
CA ILE A 213 -6.71 1.86 27.95
C ILE A 213 -5.96 0.89 28.83
N THR A 214 -5.76 -0.34 28.35
CA THR A 214 -4.96 -1.36 29.00
C THR A 214 -3.68 -1.61 28.19
N THR A 215 -2.53 -1.67 28.87
CA THR A 215 -1.24 -1.96 28.24
C THR A 215 -0.63 -3.18 28.92
N GLU A 216 -0.36 -4.19 28.14
CA GLU A 216 0.27 -5.44 28.58
C GLU A 216 1.69 -5.55 28.03
N VAL A 217 2.65 -5.98 28.86
CA VAL A 217 4.01 -6.25 28.42
C VAL A 217 4.05 -7.65 27.78
N LEU A 218 4.53 -7.70 26.55
CA LEU A 218 4.71 -8.95 25.82
C LEU A 218 6.06 -9.58 26.16
N THR A 219 6.10 -10.90 26.34
CA THR A 219 7.32 -11.64 26.67
C THR A 219 7.47 -12.92 25.84
N GLY A 220 8.71 -13.35 25.63
CA GLY A 220 9.01 -14.63 25.00
C GLY A 220 8.39 -14.79 23.59
N PHE A 221 7.75 -15.93 23.34
CA PHE A 221 7.15 -16.23 22.04
C PHE A 221 5.97 -15.32 21.64
N ALA A 222 5.34 -14.65 22.61
CA ALA A 222 4.26 -13.69 22.31
C ALA A 222 4.79 -12.50 21.48
N ILE A 223 6.02 -12.08 21.68
CA ILE A 223 6.66 -11.01 20.89
C ILE A 223 6.77 -11.44 19.42
N ILE A 224 7.25 -12.66 19.15
CA ILE A 224 7.42 -13.17 17.78
C ILE A 224 6.08 -13.29 17.08
N GLY A 225 5.07 -13.82 17.78
CA GLY A 225 3.70 -13.91 17.25
C GLY A 225 3.12 -12.54 16.94
N MET A 226 3.30 -11.57 17.83
CA MET A 226 2.81 -10.20 17.64
C MET A 226 3.59 -9.47 16.55
N LEU A 227 4.91 -9.65 16.43
CA LEU A 227 5.72 -9.12 15.33
C LEU A 227 5.18 -9.62 13.99
N GLY A 228 4.95 -10.93 13.85
CA GLY A 228 4.35 -11.51 12.63
C GLY A 228 2.96 -10.95 12.34
N PHE A 229 2.12 -10.78 13.36
CA PHE A 229 0.79 -10.16 13.22
C PHE A 229 0.89 -8.70 12.76
N THR A 230 1.75 -7.92 13.39
CA THR A 230 1.99 -6.50 13.06
C THR A 230 2.55 -6.33 11.65
N MET A 231 3.37 -7.28 11.18
CA MET A 231 3.89 -7.27 9.81
C MET A 231 2.80 -7.43 8.73
N ILE A 232 1.63 -7.96 9.03
CA ILE A 232 0.49 -7.99 8.08
C ILE A 232 0.16 -6.56 7.61
N ASN A 233 0.17 -5.61 8.52
CA ASN A 233 -0.12 -4.20 8.25
C ASN A 233 0.97 -3.54 7.37
N SER A 234 2.25 -3.77 7.67
CA SER A 234 3.36 -3.21 6.89
C SER A 234 3.48 -3.88 5.51
N LEU A 235 3.21 -5.19 5.38
CA LEU A 235 3.16 -5.89 4.10
C LEU A 235 2.01 -5.38 3.22
N PHE A 236 0.83 -5.17 3.80
CA PHE A 236 -0.29 -4.56 3.09
C PHE A 236 0.04 -3.14 2.59
N SER A 237 0.72 -2.35 3.42
CA SER A 237 1.16 -1.00 3.04
C SER A 237 2.24 -1.01 1.94
N SER A 238 3.01 -2.09 1.83
CA SER A 238 4.08 -2.28 0.86
C SER A 238 3.65 -3.06 -0.40
N ASP A 239 2.36 -3.32 -0.56
CA ASP A 239 1.81 -4.05 -1.71
C ASP A 239 1.77 -3.20 -2.99
N ALA A 240 1.22 -3.76 -4.07
CA ALA A 240 1.04 -3.14 -5.39
C ALA A 240 2.34 -2.91 -6.21
N TRP A 241 3.52 -3.32 -5.73
CA TRP A 241 4.78 -3.25 -6.49
C TRP A 241 4.72 -4.04 -7.80
N ASN A 242 3.94 -5.12 -7.85
CA ASN A 242 3.80 -6.03 -8.99
C ASN A 242 2.91 -5.48 -10.12
N ASN A 243 2.18 -4.38 -9.91
CA ASN A 243 1.25 -3.79 -10.88
C ASN A 243 1.92 -3.45 -12.21
N ILE A 244 3.23 -3.14 -12.22
CA ILE A 244 3.99 -2.88 -13.43
C ILE A 244 4.00 -4.07 -14.39
N THR A 245 3.85 -5.30 -13.90
CA THR A 245 3.84 -6.51 -14.72
C THR A 245 2.57 -6.66 -15.54
N PHE A 246 1.46 -6.03 -15.12
CA PHE A 246 0.21 -6.04 -15.87
C PHE A 246 0.31 -5.23 -17.16
N ILE A 247 1.15 -4.19 -17.19
CA ILE A 247 1.36 -3.29 -18.32
C ILE A 247 2.68 -3.56 -19.05
N ALA A 248 3.25 -4.76 -18.91
CA ALA A 248 4.52 -5.15 -19.53
C ALA A 248 4.59 -4.88 -21.05
N GLY A 249 3.45 -4.91 -21.74
CA GLY A 249 3.36 -4.62 -23.18
C GLY A 249 3.68 -3.17 -23.56
N GLU A 250 3.56 -2.21 -22.62
CA GLU A 250 3.83 -0.79 -22.85
C GLU A 250 5.26 -0.37 -22.48
N ILE A 251 6.04 -1.29 -21.92
CA ILE A 251 7.40 -1.03 -21.44
C ILE A 251 8.43 -1.26 -22.54
N LYS A 252 9.34 -0.30 -22.70
CA LYS A 252 10.51 -0.44 -23.57
C LYS A 252 11.47 -1.48 -22.98
N GLU A 253 12.00 -2.36 -23.78
CA GLU A 253 12.90 -3.45 -23.33
C GLU A 253 12.41 -4.13 -22.04
N PRO A 254 11.19 -4.71 -22.04
CA PRO A 254 10.54 -5.17 -20.81
C PRO A 254 11.35 -6.20 -20.04
N GLN A 255 12.10 -7.05 -20.75
CA GLN A 255 12.99 -8.06 -20.15
C GLN A 255 14.07 -7.46 -19.23
N LYS A 256 14.50 -6.22 -19.51
CA LYS A 256 15.52 -5.52 -18.70
C LYS A 256 14.88 -4.53 -17.74
N ASN A 257 13.90 -3.77 -18.23
CA ASN A 257 13.38 -2.63 -17.51
C ASN A 257 12.38 -3.03 -16.41
N ILE A 258 11.61 -4.12 -16.59
CA ILE A 258 10.70 -4.57 -15.53
C ILE A 258 11.46 -5.06 -14.30
N PRO A 259 12.42 -6.01 -14.40
CA PRO A 259 13.18 -6.45 -13.24
C PRO A 259 13.88 -5.31 -12.51
N LYS A 260 14.52 -4.40 -13.27
CA LYS A 260 15.20 -3.23 -12.70
C LYS A 260 14.23 -2.27 -12.01
N SER A 261 13.06 -2.01 -12.61
CA SER A 261 12.07 -1.11 -12.02
C SER A 261 11.42 -1.70 -10.77
N LEU A 262 11.18 -2.99 -10.74
CA LEU A 262 10.71 -3.70 -9.56
C LEU A 262 11.69 -3.56 -8.40
N PHE A 263 12.98 -3.85 -8.64
CA PHE A 263 14.01 -3.71 -7.62
C PHE A 263 14.18 -2.27 -7.15
N LEU A 264 14.39 -1.32 -8.08
CA LEU A 264 14.62 0.07 -7.73
C LEU A 264 13.41 0.73 -7.06
N GLY A 265 12.22 0.49 -7.59
CA GLY A 265 10.99 1.05 -7.03
C GLY A 265 10.72 0.56 -5.62
N THR A 266 10.81 -0.75 -5.39
CA THR A 266 10.66 -1.34 -4.05
C THR A 266 11.73 -0.87 -3.08
N LEU A 267 12.99 -0.79 -3.51
CA LEU A 267 14.08 -0.30 -2.67
C LEU A 267 13.86 1.16 -2.24
N ILE A 268 13.51 2.03 -3.19
CA ILE A 268 13.22 3.45 -2.91
C ILE A 268 12.09 3.55 -1.89
N VAL A 269 10.99 2.82 -2.09
CA VAL A 269 9.85 2.87 -1.17
C VAL A 269 10.21 2.33 0.20
N THR A 270 10.97 1.23 0.27
CA THR A 270 11.44 0.69 1.55
C THR A 270 12.25 1.72 2.34
N ILE A 271 13.19 2.41 1.68
CA ILE A 271 13.98 3.47 2.32
C ILE A 271 13.08 4.61 2.80
N VAL A 272 12.18 5.08 1.94
CA VAL A 272 11.24 6.16 2.29
C VAL A 272 10.34 5.77 3.46
N TYR A 273 9.86 4.54 3.52
CA TYR A 273 9.03 4.04 4.61
C TYR A 273 9.80 3.93 5.93
N LEU A 274 11.07 3.51 5.89
CA LEU A 274 11.93 3.52 7.07
C LEU A 274 12.17 4.94 7.58
N LEU A 275 12.45 5.90 6.68
CA LEU A 275 12.61 7.31 7.05
C LEU A 275 11.32 7.92 7.62
N ALA A 276 10.17 7.58 7.06
CA ALA A 276 8.88 8.01 7.60
C ALA A 276 8.64 7.47 9.01
N ASN A 277 8.97 6.19 9.24
CA ASN A 277 8.83 5.58 10.57
C ASN A 277 9.84 6.08 11.61
N LEU A 278 10.98 6.60 11.16
CA LEU A 278 11.91 7.34 12.05
C LEU A 278 11.38 8.73 12.40
N ALA A 279 10.56 9.33 11.52
CA ALA A 279 9.98 10.65 11.74
C ALA A 279 8.72 10.62 12.62
N TYR A 280 8.02 9.48 12.67
CA TYR A 280 6.87 9.24 13.56
C TYR A 280 7.32 9.03 15.01
#